data_f8eecf18225815c651cab5c2006a00a9
#
_entry.id   f8eecf18225815c651cab5c2006a00a9
#
_cell.length_a   1.000
_cell.length_b   1.000
_cell.length_c   1.000
_cell.angle_alpha   90.00
_cell.angle_beta   90.00
_cell.angle_gamma   90.00
#
_symmetry.space_group_name_H-M   'P 1'
#
loop_
_entity.id
_entity.type
_entity.pdbx_description
1 polymer ?
#
loop_
_entity_poly.entity_id
_entity_poly.type
_entity_poly.pdbx_seq_one_letter_code
_entity_poly.pdbx_strand_id
1 'polypeptide(L)'
;CLTLKPMVQKLQKNYSVGRVIVVADKGLNTGKNIVYQKAIGNGYVMSLSIRGANQELKDFVLNEDGYEYNQDKTYKKKSRLYPREVEYVKTVNGKPVKAKTTVDEKQVIFWSADYAKRAKAERQLAIDKARDLIGNVKKYNKKNCYGASKYVKHLVFDKNTGEIIEAKSQLSLDEDKIAEEEKLDGYYAIVTSEMKKTDSEIIDIYRG
;
A
#
# COMPACT_ATOMS: atom_id res chain seq x y z
N CYS A 1 -5.71 10.04 -8.67
CA CYS A 1 -6.90 9.41 -9.25
C CYS A 1 -8.04 10.43 -9.29
N LEU A 2 -8.56 10.74 -10.49
CA LEU A 2 -9.59 11.77 -10.70
C LEU A 2 -11.03 11.23 -10.56
N THR A 3 -11.19 9.93 -10.36
CA THR A 3 -12.49 9.24 -10.48
C THR A 3 -13.32 9.17 -9.20
N LEU A 4 -12.70 9.14 -8.03
CA LEU A 4 -13.42 8.93 -6.77
C LEU A 4 -14.42 10.05 -6.46
N LYS A 5 -14.00 11.31 -6.54
CA LYS A 5 -14.85 12.46 -6.21
C LYS A 5 -16.11 12.53 -7.08
N PRO A 6 -16.03 12.50 -8.42
CA PRO A 6 -17.22 12.51 -9.29
C PRO A 6 -18.15 11.32 -9.04
N MET A 7 -17.59 10.13 -8.78
CA MET A 7 -18.38 8.92 -8.49
C MET A 7 -19.19 9.07 -7.21
N VAL A 8 -18.56 9.49 -6.12
CA VAL A 8 -19.24 9.71 -4.83
C VAL A 8 -20.32 10.78 -4.96
N GLN A 9 -20.05 11.91 -5.64
CA GLN A 9 -21.03 12.96 -5.87
C GLN A 9 -22.22 12.47 -6.68
N LYS A 10 -22.00 11.65 -7.71
CA LYS A 10 -23.05 11.05 -8.52
C LYS A 10 -23.93 10.12 -7.71
N LEU A 11 -23.32 9.25 -6.88
CA LEU A 11 -24.03 8.33 -5.98
C LEU A 11 -24.93 9.09 -4.99
N GLN A 12 -24.35 10.08 -4.29
CA GLN A 12 -25.12 10.85 -3.32
C GLN A 12 -26.27 11.63 -3.96
N LYS A 13 -26.05 12.21 -5.15
CA LYS A 13 -27.08 12.95 -5.88
C LYS A 13 -28.19 12.06 -6.43
N ASN A 14 -27.84 10.91 -7.03
CA ASN A 14 -28.81 10.08 -7.76
C ASN A 14 -29.63 9.17 -6.83
N TYR A 15 -29.06 8.80 -5.68
CA TYR A 15 -29.70 7.84 -4.77
C TYR A 15 -30.08 8.44 -3.42
N SER A 16 -29.92 9.76 -3.26
CA SER A 16 -30.20 10.48 -2.00
C SER A 16 -29.58 9.84 -0.77
N VAL A 17 -28.41 9.19 -0.96
CA VAL A 17 -27.68 8.56 0.14
C VAL A 17 -27.01 9.63 0.97
N GLY A 18 -27.16 9.55 2.28
CA GLY A 18 -26.48 10.44 3.22
C GLY A 18 -24.97 10.14 3.32
N ARG A 19 -24.50 9.83 4.52
CA ARG A 19 -23.11 9.44 4.75
C ARG A 19 -22.79 8.08 4.12
N VAL A 20 -21.69 8.00 3.37
CA VAL A 20 -21.18 6.75 2.79
C VAL A 20 -19.82 6.41 3.38
N ILE A 21 -19.46 5.13 3.38
CA ILE A 21 -18.11 4.65 3.68
C ILE A 21 -17.49 4.21 2.36
N VAL A 22 -16.40 4.87 1.97
CA VAL A 22 -15.68 4.52 0.74
C VAL A 22 -14.69 3.40 1.05
N VAL A 23 -14.86 2.25 0.42
CA VAL A 23 -13.92 1.13 0.49
C VAL A 23 -13.05 1.15 -0.75
N ALA A 24 -11.73 1.14 -0.59
CA ALA A 24 -10.82 1.20 -1.72
C ALA A 24 -9.44 0.59 -1.41
N ASP A 25 -8.73 0.24 -2.48
CA ASP A 25 -7.35 -0.17 -2.39
C ASP A 25 -6.38 1.02 -2.19
N LYS A 26 -5.10 0.71 -2.03
CA LYS A 26 -4.01 1.70 -1.82
C LYS A 26 -3.90 2.76 -2.92
N GLY A 27 -4.37 2.48 -4.13
CA GLY A 27 -4.31 3.43 -5.25
C GLY A 27 -5.21 4.65 -5.05
N LEU A 28 -6.27 4.52 -4.25
CA LEU A 28 -7.18 5.61 -3.89
C LEU A 28 -6.85 6.26 -2.53
N ASN A 29 -5.94 5.68 -1.74
CA ASN A 29 -5.49 6.20 -0.45
C ASN A 29 -4.54 7.39 -0.65
N THR A 30 -5.07 8.49 -1.12
CA THR A 30 -4.34 9.74 -1.36
C THR A 30 -4.86 10.85 -0.45
N GLY A 31 -3.99 11.77 -0.04
CA GLY A 31 -4.39 12.89 0.82
C GLY A 31 -5.55 13.70 0.24
N LYS A 32 -5.57 13.90 -1.09
CA LYS A 32 -6.71 14.57 -1.78
C LYS A 32 -8.04 13.84 -1.56
N ASN A 33 -8.05 12.52 -1.69
CA ASN A 33 -9.27 11.73 -1.50
C ASN A 33 -9.71 11.71 -0.04
N ILE A 34 -8.78 11.55 0.89
CA ILE A 34 -9.06 11.52 2.34
C ILE A 34 -9.63 12.86 2.82
N VAL A 35 -8.95 13.97 2.48
CA VAL A 35 -9.41 15.32 2.84
C VAL A 35 -10.80 15.60 2.24
N TYR A 36 -11.04 15.16 1.01
CA TYR A 36 -12.36 15.29 0.38
C TYR A 36 -13.44 14.51 1.14
N GLN A 37 -13.20 13.22 1.48
CA GLN A 37 -14.20 12.42 2.23
C GLN A 37 -14.51 13.05 3.59
N LYS A 38 -13.47 13.48 4.34
CA LYS A 38 -13.67 14.20 5.61
C LYS A 38 -14.48 15.47 5.44
N ALA A 39 -14.18 16.28 4.42
CA ALA A 39 -14.86 17.56 4.17
C ALA A 39 -16.37 17.42 3.90
N ILE A 40 -16.80 16.28 3.34
CA ILE A 40 -18.21 16.00 3.05
C ILE A 40 -18.87 15.06 4.07
N GLY A 41 -18.20 14.79 5.20
CA GLY A 41 -18.73 13.95 6.27
C GLY A 41 -18.78 12.45 5.99
N ASN A 42 -18.16 11.98 4.92
CA ASN A 42 -18.07 10.56 4.59
C ASN A 42 -16.97 9.86 5.37
N GLY A 43 -17.11 8.52 5.49
CA GLY A 43 -16.08 7.64 6.00
C GLY A 43 -15.25 6.98 4.89
N TYR A 44 -14.18 6.33 5.30
CA TYR A 44 -13.38 5.50 4.41
C TYR A 44 -12.76 4.31 5.15
N VAL A 45 -12.54 3.24 4.38
CA VAL A 45 -11.77 2.06 4.74
C VAL A 45 -10.86 1.75 3.54
N MET A 46 -9.57 1.95 3.68
CA MET A 46 -8.63 1.88 2.56
C MET A 46 -7.40 1.08 2.92
N SER A 47 -6.88 0.26 2.00
CA SER A 47 -5.61 -0.41 2.26
C SER A 47 -4.43 0.57 2.25
N LEU A 48 -3.41 0.23 3.02
CA LEU A 48 -2.15 0.95 3.13
C LEU A 48 -0.99 0.03 2.74
N SER A 49 -0.06 0.53 1.92
CA SER A 49 1.11 -0.26 1.52
C SER A 49 2.13 -0.32 2.66
N ILE A 50 2.34 -1.49 3.25
CA ILE A 50 3.35 -1.69 4.30
C ILE A 50 4.76 -1.64 3.71
N ARG A 51 4.99 -2.27 2.55
CA ARG A 51 6.32 -2.31 1.91
C ARG A 51 6.87 -0.94 1.54
N GLY A 52 5.99 -0.02 1.17
CA GLY A 52 6.34 1.37 0.86
C GLY A 52 6.20 2.36 2.01
N ALA A 53 5.88 1.88 3.20
CA ALA A 53 5.67 2.73 4.37
C ALA A 53 7.00 3.17 5.02
N ASN A 54 6.91 4.16 5.91
CA ASN A 54 8.00 4.56 6.79
C ASN A 54 8.36 3.43 7.77
N GLN A 55 9.53 3.57 8.41
CA GLN A 55 10.04 2.57 9.34
C GLN A 55 9.10 2.39 10.54
N GLU A 56 8.53 3.46 11.05
CA GLU A 56 7.60 3.41 12.20
C GLU A 56 6.41 2.46 11.98
N LEU A 57 5.78 2.49 10.79
CA LEU A 57 4.69 1.56 10.49
C LEU A 57 5.21 0.12 10.35
N LYS A 58 6.38 -0.07 9.73
CA LYS A 58 6.99 -1.40 9.62
C LYS A 58 7.31 -1.99 10.98
N ASP A 59 7.87 -1.19 11.88
CA ASP A 59 8.18 -1.59 13.26
C ASP A 59 6.91 -1.94 14.02
N PHE A 60 5.85 -1.12 13.89
CA PHE A 60 4.55 -1.43 14.46
C PHE A 60 3.99 -2.75 13.93
N VAL A 61 4.07 -2.99 12.62
CA VAL A 61 3.58 -4.23 12.00
C VAL A 61 4.35 -5.46 12.51
N LEU A 62 5.68 -5.36 12.62
CA LEU A 62 6.55 -6.48 12.98
C LEU A 62 6.67 -6.71 14.49
N ASN A 63 6.34 -5.73 15.32
CA ASN A 63 6.26 -5.95 16.76
C ASN A 63 5.11 -6.90 17.07
N GLU A 64 5.40 -8.00 17.77
CA GLU A 64 4.40 -9.02 18.15
C GLU A 64 3.43 -8.55 19.24
N ASP A 65 3.77 -7.52 19.99
CA ASP A 65 2.93 -7.02 21.08
C ASP A 65 1.59 -6.50 20.56
N GLY A 66 0.52 -6.84 21.27
CA GLY A 66 -0.84 -6.40 20.99
C GLY A 66 -1.56 -7.18 19.88
N TYR A 67 -0.95 -8.21 19.28
CA TYR A 67 -1.67 -9.08 18.38
C TYR A 67 -2.63 -10.03 19.09
N GLU A 68 -3.85 -10.07 18.62
CA GLU A 68 -4.86 -11.07 18.95
C GLU A 68 -4.81 -12.20 17.91
N TYR A 69 -4.57 -13.41 18.35
CA TYR A 69 -4.50 -14.61 17.50
C TYR A 69 -5.83 -15.36 17.48
N ASN A 70 -6.14 -16.02 16.36
CA ASN A 70 -7.13 -17.08 16.32
C ASN A 70 -6.58 -18.35 17.01
N GLN A 71 -7.47 -19.35 17.25
CA GLN A 71 -7.11 -20.59 17.96
C GLN A 71 -5.92 -21.34 17.31
N ASP A 72 -5.90 -21.41 15.97
CA ASP A 72 -4.90 -22.16 15.21
C ASP A 72 -3.63 -21.36 14.92
N LYS A 73 -3.56 -20.11 15.38
CA LYS A 73 -2.45 -19.19 15.10
C LYS A 73 -2.17 -18.98 13.60
N THR A 74 -3.16 -19.22 12.75
CA THR A 74 -3.08 -19.00 11.29
C THR A 74 -3.48 -17.58 10.89
N TYR A 75 -3.99 -16.81 11.85
CA TYR A 75 -4.45 -15.45 11.68
C TYR A 75 -4.19 -14.63 12.95
N LYS A 76 -3.79 -13.39 12.78
CA LYS A 76 -3.66 -12.42 13.87
C LYS A 76 -4.00 -11.02 13.40
N LYS A 77 -4.46 -10.17 14.32
CA LYS A 77 -4.79 -8.78 14.05
C LYS A 77 -4.44 -7.89 15.24
N LYS A 78 -4.17 -6.62 14.99
CA LYS A 78 -4.08 -5.55 15.99
C LYS A 78 -4.41 -4.21 15.36
N SER A 79 -4.62 -3.21 16.19
CA SER A 79 -4.84 -1.84 15.70
C SER A 79 -4.23 -0.80 16.62
N ARG A 80 -4.12 0.41 16.09
CA ARG A 80 -3.81 1.62 16.85
C ARG A 80 -4.58 2.82 16.31
N LEU A 81 -4.81 3.81 17.13
CA LEU A 81 -5.17 5.15 16.68
C LEU A 81 -3.89 5.89 16.31
N TYR A 82 -3.87 6.51 15.14
CA TYR A 82 -2.68 7.15 14.62
C TYR A 82 -3.00 8.44 13.87
N PRO A 83 -2.50 9.60 14.34
CA PRO A 83 -2.64 10.86 13.63
C PRO A 83 -1.68 10.87 12.42
N ARG A 84 -2.22 10.76 11.23
CA ARG A 84 -1.42 10.74 10.00
C ARG A 84 -1.42 12.10 9.31
N GLU A 85 -0.23 12.62 8.99
CA GLU A 85 -0.09 13.76 8.12
C GLU A 85 -0.37 13.34 6.66
N VAL A 86 -1.24 14.06 5.99
CA VAL A 86 -1.57 13.85 4.57
C VAL A 86 -1.33 15.13 3.76
N GLU A 87 -0.67 14.96 2.63
CA GLU A 87 -0.46 16.04 1.67
C GLU A 87 -1.57 16.08 0.63
N TYR A 88 -2.05 17.28 0.33
CA TYR A 88 -3.05 17.50 -0.71
C TYR A 88 -2.83 18.83 -1.42
N VAL A 89 -3.48 19.02 -2.56
CA VAL A 89 -3.44 20.29 -3.29
C VAL A 89 -4.75 21.03 -3.09
N LYS A 90 -4.68 22.25 -2.60
CA LYS A 90 -5.80 23.20 -2.54
C LYS A 90 -5.63 24.33 -3.53
N THR A 91 -6.71 24.94 -3.95
CA THR A 91 -6.67 26.13 -4.82
C THR A 91 -6.76 27.40 -3.95
N VAL A 92 -5.79 28.28 -4.09
CA VAL A 92 -5.75 29.58 -3.42
C VAL A 92 -5.56 30.64 -4.50
N ASN A 93 -6.48 31.59 -4.60
CA ASN A 93 -6.48 32.63 -5.64
C ASN A 93 -6.30 32.07 -7.08
N GLY A 94 -7.00 30.97 -7.38
CA GLY A 94 -6.94 30.30 -8.68
C GLY A 94 -5.68 29.45 -8.92
N LYS A 95 -4.71 29.44 -8.02
CA LYS A 95 -3.45 28.68 -8.16
C LYS A 95 -3.43 27.44 -7.29
N PRO A 96 -2.88 26.31 -7.77
CA PRO A 96 -2.70 25.09 -6.96
C PRO A 96 -1.58 25.30 -5.93
N VAL A 97 -1.86 25.05 -4.66
CA VAL A 97 -0.91 25.16 -3.56
C VAL A 97 -0.88 23.82 -2.80
N LYS A 98 0.30 23.29 -2.56
CA LYS A 98 0.48 22.12 -1.67
C LYS A 98 0.15 22.50 -0.23
N ALA A 99 -0.60 21.68 0.42
CA ALA A 99 -0.98 21.83 1.82
C ALA A 99 -0.87 20.48 2.54
N LYS A 100 -0.68 20.54 3.84
CA LYS A 100 -0.68 19.39 4.73
C LYS A 100 -1.76 19.53 5.78
N THR A 101 -2.30 18.43 6.21
CA THR A 101 -3.23 18.37 7.35
C THR A 101 -3.07 17.05 8.07
N THR A 102 -3.35 17.04 9.37
CA THR A 102 -3.38 15.80 10.15
C THR A 102 -4.79 15.24 10.14
N VAL A 103 -4.89 13.95 9.96
CA VAL A 103 -6.13 13.19 10.06
C VAL A 103 -5.97 12.10 11.11
N ASP A 104 -6.92 12.05 12.04
CA ASP A 104 -6.97 10.93 12.98
C ASP A 104 -7.55 9.72 12.26
N GLU A 105 -6.82 8.63 12.31
CA GLU A 105 -7.17 7.37 11.66
C GLU A 105 -6.97 6.20 12.64
N LYS A 106 -7.74 5.14 12.43
CA LYS A 106 -7.43 3.83 12.99
C LYS A 106 -6.65 3.03 11.96
N GLN A 107 -5.48 2.55 12.33
CA GLN A 107 -4.66 1.62 11.56
C GLN A 107 -4.94 0.21 12.05
N VAL A 108 -5.50 -0.64 11.19
CA VAL A 108 -5.76 -2.06 11.48
C VAL A 108 -4.78 -2.90 10.69
N ILE A 109 -3.99 -3.70 11.40
CA ILE A 109 -3.04 -4.63 10.82
C ILE A 109 -3.56 -6.04 11.04
N PHE A 110 -3.50 -6.86 10.00
CA PHE A 110 -3.74 -8.29 10.13
C PHE A 110 -2.74 -9.09 9.33
N TRP A 111 -2.51 -10.30 9.78
CA TRP A 111 -1.67 -11.29 9.12
C TRP A 111 -2.45 -12.58 8.91
N SER A 112 -2.18 -13.27 7.82
CA SER A 112 -2.77 -14.57 7.53
C SER A 112 -1.71 -15.50 6.94
N ALA A 113 -1.70 -16.75 7.39
CA ALA A 113 -0.82 -17.80 6.89
C ALA A 113 -1.02 -18.03 5.38
N ASP A 114 -2.26 -17.99 4.89
CA ASP A 114 -2.57 -18.15 3.47
C ASP A 114 -2.02 -16.98 2.63
N TYR A 115 -2.14 -15.76 3.14
CA TYR A 115 -1.56 -14.60 2.46
C TYR A 115 -0.04 -14.64 2.49
N ALA A 116 0.58 -15.11 3.59
CA ALA A 116 2.02 -15.30 3.68
C ALA A 116 2.51 -16.32 2.64
N LYS A 117 1.82 -17.44 2.50
CA LYS A 117 2.12 -18.46 1.49
C LYS A 117 2.04 -17.92 0.06
N ARG A 118 1.00 -17.15 -0.26
CA ARG A 118 0.84 -16.51 -1.56
C ARG A 118 1.94 -15.48 -1.83
N ALA A 119 2.20 -14.59 -0.87
CA ALA A 119 3.22 -13.55 -0.99
C ALA A 119 4.62 -14.16 -1.19
N LYS A 120 4.94 -15.24 -0.46
CA LYS A 120 6.18 -16.01 -0.64
C LYS A 120 6.31 -16.60 -2.05
N ALA A 121 5.24 -17.19 -2.57
CA ALA A 121 5.24 -17.76 -3.92
C ALA A 121 5.42 -16.66 -5.00
N GLU A 122 4.69 -15.55 -4.89
CA GLU A 122 4.82 -14.40 -5.81
C GLU A 122 6.23 -13.79 -5.75
N ARG A 123 6.80 -13.67 -4.54
CA ARG A 123 8.17 -13.18 -4.35
C ARG A 123 9.17 -14.12 -5.00
N GLN A 124 9.01 -15.45 -4.85
CA GLN A 124 9.90 -16.44 -5.44
C GLN A 124 9.92 -16.33 -6.96
N LEU A 125 8.74 -16.21 -7.60
CA LEU A 125 8.66 -16.00 -9.04
C LEU A 125 9.38 -14.72 -9.49
N ALA A 126 9.27 -13.64 -8.71
CA ALA A 126 9.96 -12.39 -9.02
C ALA A 126 11.48 -12.50 -8.83
N ILE A 127 11.96 -13.28 -7.85
CA ILE A 127 13.37 -13.57 -7.61
C ILE A 127 13.94 -14.43 -8.75
N ASP A 128 13.23 -15.47 -9.18
CA ASP A 128 13.66 -16.33 -10.28
C ASP A 128 13.78 -15.54 -11.57
N LYS A 129 12.84 -14.64 -11.82
CA LYS A 129 12.92 -13.70 -12.94
C LYS A 129 14.09 -12.71 -12.79
N ALA A 130 14.42 -12.28 -11.56
CA ALA A 130 15.57 -11.42 -11.32
C ALA A 130 16.90 -12.15 -11.60
N ARG A 131 17.00 -13.45 -11.28
CA ARG A 131 18.15 -14.30 -11.64
C ARG A 131 18.30 -14.45 -13.16
N ASP A 132 17.19 -14.71 -13.86
CA ASP A 132 17.21 -14.77 -15.34
C ASP A 132 17.61 -13.42 -15.95
N LEU A 133 17.14 -12.29 -15.38
CA LEU A 133 17.54 -10.94 -15.81
C LEU A 133 19.06 -10.73 -15.68
N ILE A 134 19.64 -11.11 -14.55
CA ILE A 134 21.08 -10.98 -14.30
C ILE A 134 21.89 -11.81 -15.32
N GLY A 135 21.44 -13.02 -15.64
CA GLY A 135 22.11 -13.88 -16.62
C GLY A 135 21.89 -13.48 -18.08
N ASN A 136 20.79 -12.80 -18.40
CA ASN A 136 20.33 -12.53 -19.75
C ASN A 136 19.88 -11.07 -19.95
N VAL A 137 20.72 -10.10 -19.59
CA VAL A 137 20.40 -8.66 -19.57
C VAL A 137 19.74 -8.17 -20.86
N LYS A 138 20.25 -8.60 -22.03
CA LYS A 138 19.75 -8.18 -23.34
C LYS A 138 18.29 -8.57 -23.63
N LYS A 139 17.75 -9.56 -22.92
CA LYS A 139 16.35 -10.02 -23.02
C LYS A 139 15.38 -9.08 -22.31
N TYR A 140 15.87 -8.20 -21.44
CA TYR A 140 15.05 -7.42 -20.52
C TYR A 140 15.13 -5.91 -20.77
N ASN A 141 14.04 -5.24 -20.48
CA ASN A 141 13.90 -3.79 -20.44
C ASN A 141 12.96 -3.37 -19.29
N LYS A 142 12.76 -2.08 -19.11
CA LYS A 142 11.93 -1.54 -18.03
C LYS A 142 10.50 -2.10 -18.00
N LYS A 143 9.93 -2.45 -19.15
CA LYS A 143 8.54 -2.94 -19.23
C LYS A 143 8.43 -4.40 -18.82
N ASN A 144 9.34 -5.26 -19.33
CA ASN A 144 9.23 -6.70 -19.10
C ASN A 144 9.94 -7.21 -17.85
N CYS A 145 10.78 -6.39 -17.17
CA CYS A 145 11.40 -6.74 -15.87
C CYS A 145 10.57 -6.33 -14.66
N TYR A 146 9.33 -5.86 -14.86
CA TYR A 146 8.47 -5.41 -13.76
C TYR A 146 8.34 -6.47 -12.66
N GLY A 147 8.44 -6.02 -11.40
CA GLY A 147 8.41 -6.88 -10.21
C GLY A 147 9.77 -7.51 -9.86
N ALA A 148 10.60 -7.87 -10.85
CA ALA A 148 11.91 -8.47 -10.65
C ALA A 148 13.01 -7.44 -10.44
N SER A 149 12.94 -6.30 -11.13
CA SER A 149 13.97 -5.25 -11.12
C SER A 149 14.30 -4.71 -9.73
N LYS A 150 13.34 -4.74 -8.80
CA LYS A 150 13.54 -4.30 -7.42
C LYS A 150 14.48 -5.20 -6.59
N TYR A 151 14.74 -6.43 -7.08
CA TYR A 151 15.63 -7.39 -6.45
C TYR A 151 16.99 -7.48 -7.13
N VAL A 152 17.32 -6.55 -8.03
CA VAL A 152 18.62 -6.52 -8.71
C VAL A 152 19.35 -5.24 -8.35
N LYS A 153 20.51 -5.39 -7.70
CA LYS A 153 21.42 -4.28 -7.39
C LYS A 153 22.08 -3.76 -8.67
N HIS A 154 22.38 -2.45 -8.70
CA HIS A 154 23.06 -1.76 -9.79
C HIS A 154 22.32 -1.71 -11.14
N LEU A 155 21.05 -2.07 -11.18
CA LEU A 155 20.25 -2.01 -12.39
C LEU A 155 19.87 -0.56 -12.74
N VAL A 156 20.30 -0.13 -13.92
CA VAL A 156 20.03 1.23 -14.43
C VAL A 156 19.33 1.11 -15.78
N PHE A 157 18.30 1.92 -15.98
CA PHE A 157 17.57 2.01 -17.24
C PHE A 157 17.85 3.33 -17.94
N ASP A 158 18.01 3.27 -19.25
CA ASP A 158 17.97 4.48 -20.09
C ASP A 158 16.60 5.15 -19.93
N LYS A 159 16.61 6.46 -19.74
CA LYS A 159 15.38 7.24 -19.47
C LYS A 159 14.47 7.35 -20.69
N ASN A 160 15.04 7.31 -21.88
CA ASN A 160 14.33 7.52 -23.13
C ASN A 160 13.87 6.19 -23.75
N THR A 161 14.78 5.19 -23.83
CA THR A 161 14.49 3.89 -24.45
C THR A 161 13.91 2.87 -23.48
N GLY A 162 14.22 2.99 -22.18
CA GLY A 162 13.88 2.02 -21.14
C GLY A 162 14.72 0.75 -21.20
N GLU A 163 15.77 0.72 -22.00
CA GLU A 163 16.73 -0.38 -22.08
C GLU A 163 17.64 -0.38 -20.85
N ILE A 164 18.20 -1.55 -20.52
CA ILE A 164 19.14 -1.66 -19.41
C ILE A 164 20.49 -1.16 -19.90
N ILE A 165 21.02 -0.16 -19.21
CA ILE A 165 22.38 0.34 -19.46
C ILE A 165 23.35 -0.60 -18.75
N GLU A 166 24.36 -1.07 -19.44
CA GLU A 166 25.44 -1.84 -18.82
C GLU A 166 26.09 -1.02 -17.70
N ALA A 167 25.85 -1.43 -16.46
CA ALA A 167 26.42 -0.77 -15.30
C ALA A 167 27.91 -1.07 -15.23
N LYS A 168 28.69 -0.10 -14.75
CA LYS A 168 30.13 -0.32 -14.41
C LYS A 168 30.31 -1.39 -13.33
N SER A 169 29.26 -1.75 -12.62
CA SER A 169 29.23 -2.74 -11.55
C SER A 169 28.44 -3.96 -12.00
N GLN A 170 28.89 -5.16 -11.65
CA GLN A 170 28.21 -6.40 -11.93
C GLN A 170 26.81 -6.44 -11.29
N LEU A 171 25.79 -6.82 -12.04
CA LEU A 171 24.45 -7.03 -11.49
C LEU A 171 24.46 -8.20 -10.51
N SER A 172 23.79 -8.04 -9.39
CA SER A 172 23.64 -9.07 -8.38
C SER A 172 22.25 -9.01 -7.73
N LEU A 173 21.82 -10.10 -7.10
CA LEU A 173 20.61 -10.08 -6.29
C LEU A 173 20.77 -9.17 -5.07
N ASP A 174 19.69 -8.48 -4.73
CA ASP A 174 19.58 -7.70 -3.51
C ASP A 174 19.02 -8.56 -2.39
N GLU A 175 19.88 -9.37 -1.78
CA GLU A 175 19.50 -10.30 -0.71
C GLU A 175 18.94 -9.55 0.51
N ASP A 176 19.46 -8.34 0.81
CA ASP A 176 18.95 -7.52 1.91
C ASP A 176 17.50 -7.12 1.66
N LYS A 177 17.21 -6.71 0.42
CA LYS A 177 15.85 -6.35 0.00
C LYS A 177 14.90 -7.55 0.02
N ILE A 178 15.36 -8.72 -0.39
CA ILE A 178 14.61 -9.97 -0.32
C ILE A 178 14.25 -10.29 1.13
N ALA A 179 15.23 -10.26 2.04
CA ALA A 179 15.05 -10.55 3.46
C ALA A 179 14.11 -9.52 4.15
N GLU A 180 14.21 -8.24 3.82
CA GLU A 180 13.27 -7.22 4.32
C GLU A 180 11.82 -7.49 3.89
N GLU A 181 11.62 -7.81 2.61
CA GLU A 181 10.26 -8.05 2.11
C GLU A 181 9.67 -9.36 2.61
N GLU A 182 10.51 -10.37 2.89
CA GLU A 182 10.09 -11.64 3.46
C GLU A 182 9.43 -11.48 4.84
N LYS A 183 9.97 -10.61 5.69
CA LYS A 183 9.41 -10.31 7.02
C LYS A 183 7.97 -9.79 6.94
N LEU A 184 7.60 -9.19 5.82
CA LEU A 184 6.28 -8.57 5.62
C LEU A 184 5.27 -9.48 4.89
N ASP A 185 5.63 -10.73 4.61
CA ASP A 185 4.72 -11.66 3.94
C ASP A 185 3.52 -11.98 4.82
N GLY A 186 2.35 -11.91 4.21
CA GLY A 186 1.08 -12.19 4.90
C GLY A 186 0.48 -11.03 5.66
N TYR A 187 1.22 -9.94 5.85
CA TYR A 187 0.71 -8.74 6.52
C TYR A 187 -0.07 -7.82 5.59
N TYR A 188 -1.17 -7.31 6.10
CA TYR A 188 -2.00 -6.29 5.47
C TYR A 188 -2.26 -5.15 6.45
N ALA A 189 -2.35 -3.94 5.91
CA ALA A 189 -2.70 -2.76 6.67
C ALA A 189 -3.92 -2.06 6.04
N ILE A 190 -4.85 -1.68 6.88
CA ILE A 190 -6.02 -0.88 6.55
C ILE A 190 -5.98 0.40 7.37
N VAL A 191 -6.33 1.52 6.76
CA VAL A 191 -6.59 2.79 7.46
C VAL A 191 -8.05 3.16 7.32
N THR A 192 -8.62 3.70 8.39
CA THR A 192 -10.03 4.05 8.40
C THR A 192 -10.34 5.25 9.29
N SER A 193 -11.37 6.00 8.91
CA SER A 193 -12.01 7.02 9.74
C SER A 193 -13.03 6.43 10.73
N GLU A 194 -13.36 5.14 10.62
CA GLU A 194 -14.39 4.47 11.42
C GLU A 194 -13.82 3.97 12.76
N MET A 195 -13.41 4.90 13.62
CA MET A 195 -12.65 4.61 14.83
C MET A 195 -13.42 3.80 15.88
N LYS A 196 -14.76 3.88 15.87
CA LYS A 196 -15.63 3.17 16.83
C LYS A 196 -15.87 1.71 16.44
N LYS A 197 -15.57 1.32 15.20
CA LYS A 197 -15.74 -0.05 14.75
C LYS A 197 -14.62 -0.93 15.27
N THR A 198 -14.95 -2.19 15.55
CA THR A 198 -13.97 -3.22 15.90
C THR A 198 -13.04 -3.54 14.73
N ASP A 199 -11.88 -4.13 15.01
CA ASP A 199 -10.94 -4.51 13.97
C ASP A 199 -11.55 -5.52 13.00
N SER A 200 -12.34 -6.47 13.51
CA SER A 200 -13.05 -7.47 12.68
C SER A 200 -14.04 -6.79 11.74
N GLU A 201 -14.89 -5.89 12.23
CA GLU A 201 -15.83 -5.15 11.38
C GLU A 201 -15.12 -4.35 10.27
N ILE A 202 -13.96 -3.73 10.58
CA ILE A 202 -13.18 -2.98 9.58
C ILE A 202 -12.62 -3.93 8.52
N ILE A 203 -12.10 -5.08 8.91
CA ILE A 203 -11.56 -6.09 7.99
C ILE A 203 -12.68 -6.67 7.11
N ASP A 204 -13.85 -6.95 7.69
CA ASP A 204 -15.00 -7.46 6.96
C ASP A 204 -15.53 -6.43 5.95
N ILE A 205 -15.66 -5.16 6.35
CA ILE A 205 -16.01 -4.07 5.44
C ILE A 205 -15.02 -3.96 4.27
N TYR A 206 -13.72 -4.17 4.53
CA TYR A 206 -12.70 -4.09 3.48
C TYR A 206 -12.76 -5.28 2.51
N ARG A 207 -13.13 -6.46 2.99
CA ARG A 207 -13.22 -7.68 2.17
C ARG A 207 -14.48 -7.76 1.32
N GLY A 208 -15.57 -7.12 1.71
CA GLY A 208 -16.89 -7.10 1.06
C GLY A 208 -17.82 -8.18 1.53
#